data_0bd6c5e78864434efbca98980214f093
#
_entry.id   0bd6c5e78864434efbca98980214f093
#
_cell.length_a   1.000
_cell.length_b   1.000
_cell.length_c   1.000
_cell.angle_alpha   90.00
_cell.angle_beta   90.00
_cell.angle_gamma   90.00
#
_symmetry.space_group_name_H-M   'P 1'
#
loop_
_entity.id
_entity.type
_entity.pdbx_description
1 polymer ?
#
loop_
_entity_poly.entity_id
_entity_poly.type
_entity_poly.pdbx_seq_one_letter_code
_entity_poly.pdbx_strand_id
1 'polypeptide(L)'
;MLKSLRYGKEFEELYTGNYSRLYYYAYQFLNDAEVSRDVVNDAFEYVWKNYENFRKMNVVAILFLSVRNKSIDTFRHNKVEE
;
A
#
# COMPACT_ATOMS: atom_id res chain seq x y z
N MET A 1 10.85 -16.63 -4.26
CA MET A 1 12.31 -16.77 -4.14
C MET A 1 13.06 -16.07 -5.24
N LEU A 2 12.82 -16.41 -6.50
CA LEU A 2 13.45 -15.71 -7.62
C LEU A 2 13.12 -14.21 -7.60
N LYS A 3 11.90 -13.87 -7.25
CA LYS A 3 11.47 -12.47 -7.17
C LYS A 3 12.26 -11.71 -6.10
N SER A 4 12.46 -12.31 -4.93
CA SER A 4 13.22 -11.69 -3.84
C SER A 4 14.68 -11.49 -4.23
N LEU A 5 15.30 -12.46 -4.90
CA LEU A 5 16.67 -12.35 -5.36
C LEU A 5 16.83 -11.28 -6.43
N ARG A 6 15.83 -11.15 -7.31
CA ARG A 6 15.89 -10.24 -8.44
C ARG A 6 15.49 -8.81 -8.06
N TYR A 7 14.43 -8.65 -7.28
CA TYR A 7 13.82 -7.36 -7.03
C TYR A 7 13.75 -6.95 -5.55
N GLY A 8 14.25 -7.79 -4.66
CA GLY A 8 14.09 -7.56 -3.22
C GLY A 8 14.65 -6.23 -2.75
N LYS A 9 15.86 -5.86 -3.20
CA LYS A 9 16.47 -4.61 -2.80
C LYS A 9 15.72 -3.40 -3.35
N GLU A 10 15.32 -3.49 -4.62
CA GLU A 10 14.55 -2.43 -5.27
C GLU A 10 13.23 -2.21 -4.55
N PHE A 11 12.54 -3.29 -4.20
CA PHE A 11 11.28 -3.21 -3.48
C PHE A 11 11.46 -2.69 -2.06
N GLU A 12 12.54 -3.09 -1.39
CA GLU A 12 12.84 -2.58 -0.05
C GLU A 12 13.01 -1.06 -0.05
N GLU A 13 13.70 -0.54 -1.06
CA GLU A 13 13.86 0.91 -1.21
C GLU A 13 12.53 1.60 -1.46
N LEU A 14 11.67 0.97 -2.25
CA LEU A 14 10.32 1.46 -2.51
C LEU A 14 9.52 1.51 -1.20
N TYR A 15 9.61 0.45 -0.41
CA TYR A 15 8.90 0.33 0.87
C TYR A 15 9.38 1.40 1.86
N THR A 16 10.69 1.47 2.11
CA THR A 16 11.23 2.39 3.10
C THR A 16 11.08 3.84 2.69
N GLY A 17 11.17 4.12 1.40
CA GLY A 17 11.07 5.49 0.88
C GLY A 17 9.65 6.05 0.85
N ASN A 18 8.64 5.19 0.89
CA ASN A 18 7.25 5.64 0.68
C ASN A 18 6.30 5.29 1.82
N TYR A 19 6.73 4.46 2.77
CA TYR A 19 5.83 3.96 3.81
C TYR A 19 5.17 5.08 4.61
N SER A 20 5.94 6.03 5.09
CA SER A 20 5.40 7.10 5.94
C SER A 20 4.36 7.94 5.21
N ARG A 21 4.64 8.30 3.96
CA ARG A 21 3.70 9.10 3.17
C ARG A 21 2.40 8.34 2.92
N LEU A 22 2.50 7.06 2.61
CA LEU A 22 1.32 6.22 2.39
C LEU A 22 0.52 6.04 3.69
N TYR A 23 1.24 5.88 4.80
CA TYR A 23 0.60 5.75 6.11
C TYR A 23 -0.22 7.00 6.44
N TYR A 24 0.38 8.18 6.32
CA TYR A 24 -0.35 9.41 6.62
C TYR A 24 -1.50 9.66 5.64
N TYR A 25 -1.34 9.23 4.41
CA TYR A 25 -2.40 9.31 3.43
C TYR A 25 -3.60 8.45 3.85
N ALA A 26 -3.35 7.22 4.26
CA ALA A 26 -4.41 6.33 4.78
C ALA A 26 -5.04 6.90 6.05
N TYR A 27 -4.21 7.43 6.93
CA TYR A 27 -4.66 7.98 8.20
C TYR A 27 -5.66 9.12 8.03
N GLN A 28 -5.51 9.92 6.98
CA GLN A 28 -6.47 11.00 6.70
C GLN A 28 -7.89 10.49 6.49
N PHE A 29 -8.03 9.29 5.93
CA PHE A 29 -9.34 8.68 5.72
C PHE A 29 -9.84 7.93 6.96
N LEU A 30 -8.95 7.27 7.67
CA LEU A 30 -9.31 6.28 8.67
C LEU A 30 -9.21 6.77 10.11
N ASN A 31 -8.33 7.70 10.35
CA ASN A 31 -8.08 8.27 11.69
C ASN A 31 -7.80 7.18 12.74
N ASP A 32 -7.13 6.11 12.34
CA ASP A 32 -6.81 4.96 13.17
C ASP A 32 -5.45 4.43 12.74
N ALA A 33 -4.50 4.43 13.67
CA ALA A 33 -3.11 4.06 13.34
C ALA A 33 -2.97 2.61 12.92
N GLU A 34 -3.62 1.70 13.63
CA GLU A 34 -3.50 0.28 13.36
C GLU A 34 -4.13 -0.09 12.02
N VAL A 35 -5.33 0.39 11.76
CA VAL A 35 -6.03 0.15 10.50
C VAL A 35 -5.27 0.76 9.33
N SER A 36 -4.70 1.95 9.54
CA SER A 36 -3.89 2.60 8.50
C SER A 36 -2.67 1.78 8.13
N ARG A 37 -1.98 1.22 9.12
CA ARG A 37 -0.84 0.33 8.85
C ARG A 37 -1.26 -0.90 8.07
N ASP A 38 -2.38 -1.50 8.44
CA ASP A 38 -2.90 -2.68 7.74
C ASP A 38 -3.18 -2.37 6.27
N VAL A 39 -3.82 -1.24 6.01
CA VAL A 39 -4.12 -0.82 4.64
C VAL A 39 -2.84 -0.62 3.82
N VAL A 40 -1.84 0.04 4.41
CA VAL A 40 -0.58 0.28 3.71
C VAL A 40 0.15 -1.04 3.44
N ASN A 41 0.19 -1.92 4.42
CA ASN A 41 0.83 -3.23 4.25
C ASN A 41 0.14 -4.06 3.18
N ASP A 42 -1.19 -4.03 3.13
CA ASP A 42 -1.95 -4.71 2.07
C ASP A 42 -1.62 -4.16 0.69
N ALA A 43 -1.45 -2.84 0.59
CA ALA A 43 -1.10 -2.21 -0.69
C ALA A 43 0.29 -2.66 -1.16
N PHE A 44 1.27 -2.70 -0.26
CA PHE A 44 2.61 -3.18 -0.60
C PHE A 44 2.60 -4.66 -0.97
N GLU A 45 1.82 -5.46 -0.27
CA GLU A 45 1.68 -6.89 -0.60
C GLU A 45 1.09 -7.08 -1.99
N TYR A 46 0.06 -6.34 -2.32
CA TYR A 46 -0.55 -6.37 -3.64
C TYR A 46 0.47 -6.01 -4.73
N VAL A 47 1.22 -4.95 -4.52
CA VAL A 47 2.26 -4.53 -5.47
C VAL A 47 3.34 -5.60 -5.59
N TRP A 48 3.77 -6.19 -4.47
CA TRP A 48 4.79 -7.22 -4.50
C TRP A 48 4.35 -8.45 -5.30
N LYS A 49 3.12 -8.89 -5.12
CA LYS A 49 2.58 -10.03 -5.85
C LYS A 49 2.56 -9.82 -7.36
N ASN A 50 2.43 -8.58 -7.80
CA ASN A 50 2.35 -8.22 -9.21
C ASN A 50 3.55 -7.41 -9.68
N TYR A 51 4.65 -7.51 -8.95
CA TYR A 51 5.77 -6.57 -9.11
C TYR A 51 6.42 -6.63 -10.48
N GLU A 52 6.52 -7.81 -11.09
CA GLU A 52 7.13 -7.91 -12.42
C GLU A 52 6.43 -7.04 -13.46
N ASN A 53 5.11 -6.91 -13.33
CA ASN A 53 4.33 -6.07 -14.23
C ASN A 53 4.37 -4.60 -13.77
N PHE A 54 4.16 -4.39 -12.49
CA PHE A 54 4.02 -3.03 -11.95
C PHE A 54 5.33 -2.24 -11.97
N ARG A 55 6.48 -2.91 -11.85
CA ARG A 55 7.77 -2.21 -11.85
C ARG A 55 8.06 -1.46 -13.15
N LYS A 56 7.35 -1.82 -14.21
CA LYS A 56 7.47 -1.16 -15.51
C LYS A 56 6.57 0.07 -15.61
N MET A 57 5.78 0.31 -14.59
CA MET A 57 4.80 1.40 -14.53
C MET A 57 5.21 2.38 -13.44
N ASN A 58 4.36 3.36 -13.16
CA ASN A 58 4.55 4.25 -12.02
C ASN A 58 4.08 3.55 -10.75
N VAL A 59 4.99 2.81 -10.12
CA VAL A 59 4.68 1.99 -8.94
C VAL A 59 4.18 2.84 -7.77
N VAL A 60 4.78 4.02 -7.58
CA VAL A 60 4.37 4.90 -6.48
C VAL A 60 2.91 5.34 -6.65
N ALA A 61 2.53 5.69 -7.88
CA ALA A 61 1.14 6.05 -8.16
C ALA A 61 0.19 4.87 -7.90
N ILE A 62 0.60 3.66 -8.26
CA ILE A 62 -0.19 2.45 -8.02
C ILE A 62 -0.37 2.23 -6.52
N LEU A 63 0.68 2.44 -5.73
CA LEU A 63 0.61 2.32 -4.27
C LEU A 63 -0.38 3.33 -3.69
N PHE A 64 -0.29 4.60 -4.08
CA PHE A 64 -1.20 5.62 -3.57
C PHE A 64 -2.65 5.33 -3.96
N LEU A 65 -2.88 4.91 -5.19
CA LEU A 65 -4.23 4.55 -5.64
C LEU A 65 -4.76 3.35 -4.86
N SER A 66 -3.94 2.35 -4.63
CA SER A 66 -4.32 1.17 -3.86
C SER A 66 -4.68 1.52 -2.42
N VAL A 67 -3.85 2.35 -1.77
CA VAL A 67 -4.12 2.81 -0.40
C VAL A 67 -5.41 3.62 -0.36
N ARG A 68 -5.60 4.52 -1.31
CA ARG A 68 -6.82 5.33 -1.39
C ARG A 68 -8.06 4.45 -1.47
N ASN A 69 -8.07 3.51 -2.41
CA ASN A 69 -9.24 2.66 -2.63
C ASN A 69 -9.53 1.79 -1.42
N LYS A 70 -8.50 1.19 -0.84
CA LYS A 70 -8.66 0.36 0.37
C LYS A 70 -9.13 1.19 1.56
N SER A 71 -8.62 2.39 1.71
CA SER A 71 -9.01 3.28 2.80
C SER A 71 -10.46 3.69 2.69
N ILE A 72 -10.91 4.03 1.49
CA ILE A 72 -12.30 4.41 1.26
C ILE A 72 -13.23 3.22 1.51
N ASP A 73 -12.87 2.04 1.03
CA ASP A 73 -13.66 0.83 1.25
C ASP A 73 -13.77 0.50 2.74
N THR A 74 -12.66 0.59 3.45
CA THR A 74 -12.63 0.33 4.89
C THR A 74 -13.49 1.35 5.64
N PHE A 75 -13.38 2.61 5.29
CA PHE A 75 -14.18 3.67 5.89
C PHE A 75 -15.67 3.43 5.67
N ARG A 76 -16.06 3.09 4.45
CA ARG A 76 -17.46 2.82 4.11
C ARG A 76 -18.00 1.63 4.87
N HIS A 77 -17.20 0.57 4.94
CA HIS A 77 -17.59 -0.65 5.65
C HIS A 77 -17.83 -0.38 7.13
N ASN A 78 -16.90 0.31 7.77
CA ASN A 78 -17.02 0.64 9.19
C ASN A 78 -18.22 1.54 9.46
N LYS A 79 -18.49 2.48 8.57
CA LYS A 79 -19.62 3.39 8.70
C LYS A 79 -20.96 2.66 8.56
N VAL A 80 -21.01 1.69 7.65
CA VAL A 80 -22.25 0.91 7.42
C VAL A 80 -22.56 0.03 8.63
N GLU A 81 -21.55 -0.49 9.29
CA GLU A 81 -21.76 -1.33 10.48
C GLU A 81 -22.31 -0.57 11.68
N GLU A 82 -22.13 0.72 11.72
CA GLU A 82 -22.68 1.55 12.78
C GLU A 82 -24.18 1.75 12.59
#